data_5fe106149d7ada9526ae4f20c8c01d28
#
_entry.id   5fe106149d7ada9526ae4f20c8c01d28
#
_cell.length_a   1.000
_cell.length_b   1.000
_cell.length_c   1.000
_cell.angle_alpha   90.00
_cell.angle_beta   90.00
_cell.angle_gamma   90.00
#
_symmetry.space_group_name_H-M   'P 1'
#
loop_
_entity.id
_entity.type
_entity.pdbx_description
1 polymer ?
#
loop_
_entity_poly.entity_id
_entity_poly.type
_entity_poly.pdbx_seq_one_letter_code
_entity_poly.pdbx_strand_id
1 'polypeptide(L)'
;MVFVTGATGFIGAHLLYYLISGGNEILALKRSSSNLQYVKNVFRYHTRDWETLFNRINWTDGDVTDYDSLLEATQGIDEVFHGAAMVSFDPGDMYKMLNTNIRGTANVVNAALENGVRKLAYISSVAALDPVKENQIITEKFFGNFPQRYSNYAESKFKSELEVWRGTEEGLNAVVVNPSIVLGPCIPMEGSGSFFK
;
A
#
# COMPACT_ATOMS: atom_id res chain seq x y z
N MET A 1 -5.68 -1.95 17.40
CA MET A 1 -5.30 -0.74 16.62
C MET A 1 -4.81 -1.15 15.23
N VAL A 2 -5.08 -0.36 14.21
CA VAL A 2 -4.72 -0.62 12.80
C VAL A 2 -3.64 0.36 12.34
N PHE A 3 -2.55 -0.13 11.77
CA PHE A 3 -1.52 0.69 11.13
C PHE A 3 -1.70 0.72 9.63
N VAL A 4 -1.62 1.91 9.02
CA VAL A 4 -1.83 2.10 7.59
C VAL A 4 -0.65 2.82 6.96
N THR A 5 0.05 2.19 6.03
CA THR A 5 1.04 2.83 5.18
C THR A 5 0.45 3.18 3.82
N GLY A 6 0.98 4.19 3.14
CA GLY A 6 0.37 4.70 1.91
C GLY A 6 -0.95 5.44 2.13
N ALA A 7 -1.21 5.84 3.38
CA ALA A 7 -2.43 6.48 3.87
C ALA A 7 -2.81 7.77 3.13
N THR A 8 -1.81 8.50 2.60
CA THR A 8 -2.02 9.76 1.87
C THR A 8 -2.19 9.57 0.36
N GLY A 9 -2.07 8.33 -0.13
CA GLY A 9 -2.28 7.98 -1.53
C GLY A 9 -3.75 7.73 -1.86
N PHE A 10 -4.03 7.44 -3.14
CA PHE A 10 -5.39 7.28 -3.67
C PHE A 10 -6.17 6.19 -2.90
N ILE A 11 -5.71 4.94 -2.91
CA ILE A 11 -6.39 3.84 -2.23
C ILE A 11 -6.39 4.06 -0.71
N GLY A 12 -5.23 4.49 -0.15
CA GLY A 12 -5.07 4.67 1.29
C GLY A 12 -6.03 5.69 1.89
N ALA A 13 -6.28 6.82 1.22
CA ALA A 13 -7.21 7.83 1.69
C ALA A 13 -8.67 7.31 1.78
N HIS A 14 -9.10 6.51 0.80
CA HIS A 14 -10.41 5.87 0.84
C HIS A 14 -10.47 4.77 1.91
N LEU A 15 -9.41 3.97 2.05
CA LEU A 15 -9.29 2.95 3.07
C LEU A 15 -9.40 3.55 4.49
N LEU A 16 -8.69 4.66 4.75
CA LEU A 16 -8.80 5.39 6.02
C LEU A 16 -10.24 5.75 6.35
N TYR A 17 -10.99 6.27 5.37
CA TYR A 17 -12.40 6.60 5.59
C TYR A 17 -13.22 5.37 6.02
N TYR A 18 -13.08 4.26 5.31
CA TYR A 18 -13.85 3.05 5.65
C TYR A 18 -13.44 2.44 6.99
N LEU A 19 -12.15 2.42 7.32
CA LEU A 19 -11.66 1.91 8.59
C LEU A 19 -12.16 2.75 9.77
N ILE A 20 -12.05 4.09 9.67
CA ILE A 20 -12.51 5.01 10.73
C ILE A 20 -14.04 4.94 10.90
N SER A 21 -14.78 4.88 9.80
CA SER A 21 -16.25 4.74 9.82
C SER A 21 -16.69 3.41 10.43
N GLY A 22 -15.88 2.36 10.29
CA GLY A 22 -16.05 1.06 10.93
C GLY A 22 -15.70 1.02 12.41
N GLY A 23 -15.29 2.16 13.00
CA GLY A 23 -14.98 2.26 14.42
C GLY A 23 -13.55 1.86 14.81
N ASN A 24 -12.66 1.62 13.84
CA ASN A 24 -11.28 1.24 14.13
C ASN A 24 -10.49 2.42 14.68
N GLU A 25 -9.55 2.12 15.57
CA GLU A 25 -8.47 3.01 15.96
C GLU A 25 -7.33 2.89 14.94
N ILE A 26 -6.91 4.03 14.37
CA ILE A 26 -5.94 4.06 13.27
C ILE A 26 -4.71 4.85 13.65
N LEU A 27 -3.54 4.28 13.33
CA LEU A 27 -2.27 4.96 13.19
C LEU A 27 -1.89 4.98 11.71
N ALA A 28 -1.80 6.18 11.12
CA ALA A 28 -1.53 6.35 9.70
C ALA A 28 -0.13 6.94 9.46
N LEU A 29 0.69 6.24 8.68
CA LEU A 29 2.02 6.70 8.31
C LEU A 29 1.94 7.78 7.24
N LYS A 30 2.62 8.89 7.46
CA LYS A 30 2.83 9.94 6.47
C LYS A 30 4.29 10.39 6.45
N ARG A 31 4.77 10.86 5.31
CA ARG A 31 6.04 11.60 5.25
C ARG A 31 5.82 13.04 5.69
N SER A 32 6.84 13.68 6.22
CA SER A 32 6.79 15.11 6.61
C SER A 32 6.36 16.02 5.44
N SER A 33 6.67 15.63 4.20
CA SER A 33 6.27 16.32 2.97
C SER A 33 4.86 15.97 2.48
N SER A 34 4.13 15.07 3.13
CA SER A 34 2.80 14.63 2.67
C SER A 34 1.75 15.73 2.80
N ASN A 35 0.98 15.92 1.74
CA ASN A 35 -0.14 16.86 1.74
C ASN A 35 -1.43 16.13 2.15
N LEU A 36 -1.96 16.46 3.32
CA LEU A 36 -3.21 15.86 3.82
C LEU A 36 -4.48 16.44 3.18
N GLN A 37 -4.37 17.48 2.36
CA GLN A 37 -5.54 18.10 1.74
C GLN A 37 -6.30 17.11 0.83
N TYR A 38 -5.57 16.22 0.15
CA TYR A 38 -6.20 15.18 -0.65
C TYR A 38 -7.03 14.23 0.21
N VAL A 39 -6.49 13.76 1.34
CA VAL A 39 -7.21 12.89 2.28
C VAL A 39 -8.48 13.58 2.78
N LYS A 40 -8.39 14.85 3.17
CA LYS A 40 -9.57 15.66 3.57
C LYS A 40 -10.62 15.74 2.45
N ASN A 41 -10.20 15.91 1.20
CA ASN A 41 -11.12 15.94 0.07
C ASN A 41 -11.82 14.59 -0.15
N VAL A 42 -11.13 13.48 0.02
CA VAL A 42 -11.73 12.14 -0.03
C VAL A 42 -12.77 11.97 1.09
N PHE A 43 -12.45 12.39 2.31
CA PHE A 43 -13.41 12.34 3.42
C PHE A 43 -14.65 13.21 3.15
N ARG A 44 -14.48 14.43 2.61
CA ARG A 44 -15.60 15.32 2.20
C ARG A 44 -16.46 14.70 1.12
N TYR A 45 -15.87 13.94 0.20
CA TYR A 45 -16.61 13.21 -0.83
C TYR A 45 -17.56 12.16 -0.22
N HIS A 46 -17.10 11.46 0.84
CA HIS A 46 -17.87 10.39 1.45
C HIS A 46 -18.92 10.85 2.45
N THR A 47 -18.70 11.93 3.20
CA THR A 47 -19.60 12.35 4.29
C THR A 47 -19.54 13.84 4.58
N ARG A 48 -20.66 14.37 5.09
CA ARG A 48 -20.73 15.75 5.61
C ARG A 48 -20.01 15.87 6.95
N ASP A 49 -19.95 14.83 7.75
CA ASP A 49 -19.26 14.77 9.05
C ASP A 49 -17.77 14.40 8.91
N TRP A 50 -17.17 14.83 7.83
CA TRP A 50 -15.80 14.45 7.48
C TRP A 50 -14.75 14.95 8.49
N GLU A 51 -14.93 16.10 9.11
CA GLU A 51 -13.97 16.65 10.08
C GLU A 51 -13.89 15.80 11.33
N THR A 52 -15.02 15.39 11.88
CA THR A 52 -15.08 14.51 13.04
C THR A 52 -14.36 13.20 12.78
N LEU A 53 -14.61 12.58 11.63
CA LEU A 53 -13.96 11.32 11.28
C LEU A 53 -12.47 11.50 11.00
N PHE A 54 -12.09 12.52 10.24
CA PHE A 54 -10.70 12.80 9.90
C PHE A 54 -9.85 13.05 11.15
N ASN A 55 -10.39 13.78 12.14
CA ASN A 55 -9.68 14.13 13.37
C ASN A 55 -9.49 12.92 14.32
N ARG A 56 -10.11 11.78 14.05
CA ARG A 56 -9.89 10.53 14.78
C ARG A 56 -8.68 9.75 14.29
N ILE A 57 -8.05 10.17 13.19
CA ILE A 57 -6.85 9.51 12.67
C ILE A 57 -5.63 9.99 13.45
N ASN A 58 -4.91 9.06 14.06
CA ASN A 58 -3.59 9.34 14.61
C ASN A 58 -2.57 9.28 13.47
N TRP A 59 -1.81 10.35 13.30
CA TRP A 59 -0.78 10.44 12.27
C TRP A 59 0.60 10.26 12.90
N THR A 60 1.47 9.47 12.26
CA THR A 60 2.88 9.38 12.59
C THR A 60 3.75 9.73 11.38
N ASP A 61 4.84 10.46 11.61
CA ASP A 61 5.84 10.75 10.59
C ASP A 61 6.79 9.57 10.42
N GLY A 62 7.13 9.21 9.17
CA GLY A 62 8.08 8.16 8.85
C GLY A 62 8.11 7.84 7.36
N ASP A 63 8.99 6.93 6.99
CA ASP A 63 9.13 6.42 5.62
C ASP A 63 9.26 4.90 5.66
N VAL A 64 8.64 4.19 4.71
CA VAL A 64 8.74 2.72 4.64
C VAL A 64 10.16 2.23 4.40
N THR A 65 11.06 3.09 3.92
CA THR A 65 12.48 2.77 3.76
C THR A 65 13.30 2.92 5.04
N ASP A 66 12.70 3.49 6.09
CA ASP A 66 13.28 3.63 7.43
C ASP A 66 12.71 2.56 8.36
N TYR A 67 13.51 1.52 8.62
CA TYR A 67 13.10 0.37 9.42
C TYR A 67 12.83 0.74 10.88
N ASP A 68 13.66 1.59 11.47
CA ASP A 68 13.54 1.95 12.88
C ASP A 68 12.23 2.69 13.15
N SER A 69 11.84 3.60 12.26
CA SER A 69 10.55 4.29 12.35
C SER A 69 9.35 3.34 12.23
N LEU A 70 9.45 2.30 11.41
CA LEU A 70 8.40 1.29 11.27
C LEU A 70 8.34 0.37 12.48
N LEU A 71 9.47 -0.02 13.03
CA LEU A 71 9.55 -0.85 14.22
C LEU A 71 8.89 -0.16 15.42
N GLU A 72 9.14 1.13 15.60
CA GLU A 72 8.47 1.95 16.61
C GLU A 72 6.95 2.06 16.33
N ALA A 73 6.56 2.39 15.10
CA ALA A 73 5.18 2.61 14.72
C ALA A 73 4.31 1.33 14.78
N THR A 74 4.90 0.15 14.69
CA THR A 74 4.15 -1.12 14.74
C THR A 74 4.04 -1.73 16.14
N GLN A 75 4.60 -1.09 17.16
CA GLN A 75 4.43 -1.53 18.56
C GLN A 75 2.97 -1.48 19.00
N GLY A 76 2.44 -2.59 19.49
CA GLY A 76 1.05 -2.70 19.92
C GLY A 76 0.00 -2.62 18.82
N ILE A 77 0.41 -2.76 17.57
CA ILE A 77 -0.48 -2.82 16.40
C ILE A 77 -0.99 -4.26 16.20
N ASP A 78 -2.31 -4.39 16.02
CA ASP A 78 -2.95 -5.69 15.75
C ASP A 78 -2.91 -6.03 14.25
N GLU A 79 -3.17 -5.04 13.40
CA GLU A 79 -3.33 -5.23 11.96
C GLU A 79 -2.59 -4.15 11.17
N VAL A 80 -1.96 -4.54 10.07
CA VAL A 80 -1.27 -3.62 9.14
C VAL A 80 -1.95 -3.66 7.78
N PHE A 81 -2.28 -2.47 7.24
CA PHE A 81 -2.63 -2.29 5.83
C PHE A 81 -1.44 -1.61 5.12
N HIS A 82 -0.75 -2.38 4.32
CA HIS A 82 0.42 -1.88 3.58
C HIS A 82 0.07 -1.53 2.14
N GLY A 83 -0.15 -0.23 1.92
CA GLY A 83 -0.46 0.34 0.60
C GLY A 83 0.58 1.33 0.09
N ALA A 84 1.68 1.54 0.83
CA ALA A 84 2.74 2.43 0.38
C ALA A 84 3.48 1.82 -0.82
N ALA A 85 3.46 2.54 -1.93
CA ALA A 85 4.22 2.19 -3.12
C ALA A 85 4.47 3.45 -3.98
N MET A 86 5.55 3.44 -4.71
CA MET A 86 5.81 4.40 -5.78
C MET A 86 5.38 3.78 -7.11
N VAL A 87 4.65 4.55 -7.91
CA VAL A 87 4.27 4.20 -9.28
C VAL A 87 4.96 5.19 -10.19
N SER A 88 5.85 4.72 -11.03
CA SER A 88 6.50 5.54 -12.07
C SER A 88 6.79 4.68 -13.30
N PHE A 89 6.65 5.30 -14.45
CA PHE A 89 7.04 4.74 -15.75
C PHE A 89 8.28 5.43 -16.31
N ASP A 90 8.84 6.40 -15.58
CA ASP A 90 10.10 7.05 -15.93
C ASP A 90 11.27 6.12 -15.58
N PRO A 91 12.16 5.80 -16.56
CA PRO A 91 13.36 5.01 -16.28
C PRO A 91 14.28 5.62 -15.22
N GLY A 92 14.31 6.94 -15.07
CA GLY A 92 15.09 7.65 -14.06
C GLY A 92 14.65 7.36 -12.62
N ASP A 93 13.40 6.99 -12.44
CA ASP A 93 12.84 6.65 -11.13
C ASP A 93 13.04 5.18 -10.71
N MET A 94 13.61 4.35 -11.59
CA MET A 94 13.71 2.90 -11.38
C MET A 94 14.31 2.55 -10.02
N TYR A 95 15.48 3.07 -9.70
CA TYR A 95 16.16 2.74 -8.44
C TYR A 95 15.31 3.14 -7.22
N LYS A 96 14.77 4.35 -7.23
CA LYS A 96 13.94 4.86 -6.14
C LYS A 96 12.67 4.02 -5.97
N MET A 97 12.03 3.65 -7.09
CA MET A 97 10.81 2.83 -7.07
C MET A 97 11.10 1.42 -6.52
N LEU A 98 12.18 0.76 -7.00
CA LEU A 98 12.56 -0.57 -6.50
C LEU A 98 12.89 -0.51 -5.01
N ASN A 99 13.65 0.50 -4.56
CA ASN A 99 13.98 0.67 -3.15
C ASN A 99 12.72 0.91 -2.31
N THR A 100 11.85 1.84 -2.71
CA THR A 100 10.62 2.14 -1.97
C THR A 100 9.70 0.92 -1.91
N ASN A 101 9.47 0.25 -3.04
CA ASN A 101 8.49 -0.82 -3.12
C ASN A 101 9.00 -2.11 -2.48
N ILE A 102 10.21 -2.56 -2.85
CA ILE A 102 10.74 -3.86 -2.40
C ILE A 102 11.27 -3.75 -0.97
N ARG A 103 12.26 -2.85 -0.74
CA ARG A 103 12.84 -2.69 0.58
C ARG A 103 11.83 -2.15 1.58
N GLY A 104 10.97 -1.19 1.16
CA GLY A 104 9.90 -0.69 2.01
C GLY A 104 8.93 -1.79 2.44
N THR A 105 8.53 -2.70 1.53
CA THR A 105 7.68 -3.84 1.88
C THR A 105 8.42 -4.83 2.80
N ALA A 106 9.69 -5.14 2.53
CA ALA A 106 10.50 -5.98 3.40
C ALA A 106 10.58 -5.42 4.83
N ASN A 107 10.80 -4.10 4.96
CA ASN A 107 10.84 -3.43 6.26
C ASN A 107 9.51 -3.53 7.01
N VAL A 108 8.37 -3.29 6.33
CA VAL A 108 7.04 -3.42 6.94
C VAL A 108 6.78 -4.85 7.39
N VAL A 109 7.14 -5.85 6.57
CA VAL A 109 7.01 -7.28 6.92
C VAL A 109 7.86 -7.63 8.13
N ASN A 110 9.12 -7.20 8.16
CA ASN A 110 10.03 -7.47 9.27
C ASN A 110 9.53 -6.81 10.57
N ALA A 111 9.13 -5.54 10.52
CA ALA A 111 8.59 -4.85 11.69
C ALA A 111 7.28 -5.49 12.19
N ALA A 112 6.43 -5.97 11.29
CA ALA A 112 5.21 -6.69 11.63
C ALA A 112 5.50 -8.03 12.31
N LEU A 113 6.50 -8.79 11.83
CA LEU A 113 6.94 -10.04 12.44
C LEU A 113 7.52 -9.81 13.84
N GLU A 114 8.44 -8.84 13.96
CA GLU A 114 9.14 -8.55 15.23
C GLU A 114 8.18 -8.09 16.32
N ASN A 115 7.16 -7.30 15.98
CA ASN A 115 6.17 -6.81 16.94
C ASN A 115 4.93 -7.73 17.08
N GLY A 116 4.93 -8.90 16.44
CA GLY A 116 3.85 -9.88 16.57
C GLY A 116 2.51 -9.38 16.00
N VAL A 117 2.52 -8.59 14.93
CA VAL A 117 1.30 -8.14 14.24
C VAL A 117 0.46 -9.34 13.83
N ARG A 118 -0.80 -9.33 14.21
CA ARG A 118 -1.71 -10.47 14.00
C ARG A 118 -2.05 -10.70 12.52
N LYS A 119 -2.14 -9.63 11.71
CA LYS A 119 -2.50 -9.73 10.30
C LYS A 119 -1.95 -8.57 9.48
N LEU A 120 -1.45 -8.88 8.29
CA LEU A 120 -1.02 -7.90 7.29
C LEU A 120 -1.86 -8.03 6.02
N ALA A 121 -2.43 -6.91 5.55
CA ALA A 121 -3.05 -6.80 4.24
C ALA A 121 -2.13 -5.99 3.30
N TYR A 122 -1.68 -6.59 2.23
CA TYR A 122 -0.81 -5.96 1.23
C TYR A 122 -1.56 -5.60 -0.04
N ILE A 123 -1.43 -4.34 -0.48
CA ILE A 123 -1.98 -3.88 -1.75
C ILE A 123 -0.92 -4.06 -2.85
N SER A 124 -1.02 -5.17 -3.56
CA SER A 124 -0.19 -5.47 -4.73
C SER A 124 -0.77 -4.86 -6.01
N SER A 125 -0.74 -5.55 -7.12
CA SER A 125 -1.28 -5.16 -8.42
C SER A 125 -1.41 -6.40 -9.31
N VAL A 126 -2.36 -6.39 -10.25
CA VAL A 126 -2.36 -7.39 -11.34
C VAL A 126 -1.06 -7.39 -12.14
N ALA A 127 -0.30 -6.29 -12.10
CA ALA A 127 1.03 -6.21 -12.72
C ALA A 127 2.05 -7.17 -12.09
N ALA A 128 1.81 -7.66 -10.85
CA ALA A 128 2.64 -8.66 -10.20
C ALA A 128 2.41 -10.07 -10.74
N LEU A 129 1.25 -10.33 -11.34
CA LEU A 129 0.88 -11.64 -11.86
C LEU A 129 1.56 -11.90 -13.20
N ASP A 130 1.72 -13.18 -13.54
CA ASP A 130 2.28 -13.59 -14.81
C ASP A 130 1.29 -13.30 -15.97
N PRO A 131 1.79 -12.90 -17.14
CA PRO A 131 0.95 -12.73 -18.30
C PRO A 131 0.36 -14.08 -18.73
N VAL A 132 -0.88 -14.05 -19.14
CA VAL A 132 -1.58 -15.21 -19.67
C VAL A 132 -1.71 -15.13 -21.19
N LYS A 133 -1.94 -16.27 -21.83
CA LYS A 133 -2.26 -16.35 -23.26
C LYS A 133 -3.63 -15.70 -23.52
N GLU A 134 -3.85 -15.27 -24.76
CA GLU A 134 -5.17 -14.77 -25.19
C GLU A 134 -6.30 -15.71 -24.76
N ASN A 135 -7.40 -15.09 -24.31
CA ASN A 135 -8.61 -15.77 -23.81
C ASN A 135 -8.47 -16.57 -22.50
N GLN A 136 -7.41 -16.34 -21.72
CA GLN A 136 -7.32 -16.87 -20.37
C GLN A 136 -7.68 -15.81 -19.33
N ILE A 137 -8.40 -16.23 -18.28
CA ILE A 137 -8.68 -15.36 -17.12
C ILE A 137 -7.48 -15.42 -16.19
N ILE A 138 -6.92 -14.25 -15.86
CA ILE A 138 -5.84 -14.15 -14.87
C ILE A 138 -6.43 -14.41 -13.49
N THR A 139 -5.80 -15.32 -12.75
CA THR A 139 -6.10 -15.63 -11.36
C THR A 139 -4.81 -15.64 -10.55
N GLU A 140 -4.92 -15.69 -9.22
CA GLU A 140 -3.78 -15.76 -8.29
C GLU A 140 -2.89 -16.99 -8.51
N LYS A 141 -3.33 -17.98 -9.29
CA LYS A 141 -2.52 -19.14 -9.67
C LYS A 141 -1.41 -18.82 -10.68
N PHE A 142 -1.51 -17.67 -11.36
CA PHE A 142 -0.51 -17.20 -12.32
C PHE A 142 0.54 -16.33 -11.63
N PHE A 143 1.18 -16.85 -10.60
CA PHE A 143 2.24 -16.20 -9.87
C PHE A 143 3.51 -17.06 -9.85
N GLY A 144 4.64 -16.50 -10.25
CA GLY A 144 5.93 -17.07 -9.92
C GLY A 144 6.77 -17.68 -11.05
N ASN A 145 6.29 -17.79 -12.27
CA ASN A 145 7.08 -18.37 -13.39
C ASN A 145 7.75 -17.32 -14.29
N PHE A 146 8.35 -16.30 -13.68
CA PHE A 146 8.59 -15.11 -14.43
C PHE A 146 10.05 -14.83 -14.80
N PRO A 147 10.44 -14.93 -16.04
CA PRO A 147 11.77 -14.48 -16.47
C PRO A 147 11.86 -13.02 -16.86
N GLN A 148 10.81 -12.37 -17.34
CA GLN A 148 10.90 -10.99 -17.81
C GLN A 148 9.61 -10.20 -17.56
N ARG A 149 9.66 -9.16 -16.70
CA ARG A 149 8.55 -8.25 -16.45
C ARG A 149 8.47 -7.16 -17.50
N TYR A 150 7.24 -6.80 -17.90
CA TYR A 150 7.01 -5.80 -18.94
C TYR A 150 7.38 -4.38 -18.53
N SER A 151 7.57 -4.14 -17.21
CA SER A 151 7.96 -2.83 -16.70
C SER A 151 8.66 -2.94 -15.36
N ASN A 152 9.47 -1.93 -15.02
CA ASN A 152 10.10 -1.80 -13.71
C ASN A 152 9.06 -1.77 -12.58
N TYR A 153 7.88 -1.21 -12.81
CA TYR A 153 6.78 -1.23 -11.85
C TYR A 153 6.28 -2.67 -11.61
N ALA A 154 6.03 -3.44 -12.67
CA ALA A 154 5.61 -4.83 -12.56
C ALA A 154 6.64 -5.67 -11.79
N GLU A 155 7.93 -5.48 -12.09
CA GLU A 155 9.01 -6.12 -11.36
C GLU A 155 9.02 -5.73 -9.89
N SER A 156 8.85 -4.43 -9.58
CA SER A 156 8.81 -3.94 -8.21
C SER A 156 7.67 -4.57 -7.41
N LYS A 157 6.46 -4.66 -7.98
CA LYS A 157 5.28 -5.24 -7.30
C LYS A 157 5.44 -6.75 -7.11
N PHE A 158 5.96 -7.46 -8.10
CA PHE A 158 6.25 -8.88 -7.96
C PHE A 158 7.25 -9.16 -6.85
N LYS A 159 8.42 -8.47 -6.86
CA LYS A 159 9.43 -8.67 -5.82
C LYS A 159 8.95 -8.26 -4.43
N SER A 160 8.13 -7.21 -4.33
CA SER A 160 7.50 -6.83 -3.07
C SER A 160 6.52 -7.89 -2.56
N GLU A 161 5.77 -8.53 -3.47
CA GLU A 161 4.87 -9.63 -3.11
C GLU A 161 5.64 -10.86 -2.60
N LEU A 162 6.83 -11.15 -3.17
CA LEU A 162 7.72 -12.19 -2.64
C LEU A 162 8.15 -11.92 -1.19
N GLU A 163 8.38 -10.65 -0.81
CA GLU A 163 8.69 -10.29 0.58
C GLU A 163 7.51 -10.58 1.52
N VAL A 164 6.28 -10.35 1.07
CA VAL A 164 5.08 -10.71 1.85
C VAL A 164 4.96 -12.22 2.00
N TRP A 165 5.18 -12.98 0.92
CA TRP A 165 5.15 -14.44 0.97
C TRP A 165 6.29 -15.01 1.83
N ARG A 166 7.49 -14.42 1.80
CA ARG A 166 8.56 -14.75 2.77
C ARG A 166 8.06 -14.56 4.19
N GLY A 167 7.42 -13.42 4.49
CA GLY A 167 6.84 -13.19 5.81
C GLY A 167 5.81 -14.23 6.23
N THR A 168 5.01 -14.77 5.29
CA THR A 168 4.06 -15.83 5.62
C THR A 168 4.76 -17.14 5.99
N GLU A 169 5.86 -17.49 5.30
CA GLU A 169 6.68 -18.66 5.67
C GLU A 169 7.35 -18.48 7.04
N GLU A 170 7.60 -17.25 7.46
CA GLU A 170 8.14 -16.89 8.77
C GLU A 170 7.06 -16.75 9.86
N GLY A 171 5.78 -16.98 9.52
CA GLY A 171 4.66 -17.03 10.47
C GLY A 171 3.73 -15.82 10.46
N LEU A 172 3.93 -14.82 9.59
CA LEU A 172 3.03 -13.68 9.44
C LEU A 172 1.73 -14.12 8.74
N ASN A 173 0.58 -13.86 9.35
CA ASN A 173 -0.69 -14.05 8.67
C ASN A 173 -0.94 -12.88 7.71
N ALA A 174 -0.76 -13.10 6.40
CA ALA A 174 -0.92 -12.05 5.41
C ALA A 174 -1.99 -12.39 4.36
N VAL A 175 -2.59 -11.33 3.82
CA VAL A 175 -3.46 -11.39 2.64
C VAL A 175 -2.95 -10.38 1.61
N VAL A 176 -2.91 -10.80 0.36
CA VAL A 176 -2.52 -9.98 -0.78
C VAL A 176 -3.73 -9.72 -1.66
N VAL A 177 -3.91 -8.48 -2.09
CA VAL A 177 -4.90 -8.12 -3.11
C VAL A 177 -4.19 -7.55 -4.33
N ASN A 178 -4.61 -7.97 -5.52
CA ASN A 178 -4.03 -7.57 -6.81
C ASN A 178 -5.02 -6.71 -7.61
N PRO A 179 -5.20 -5.42 -7.25
CA PRO A 179 -6.10 -4.54 -7.98
C PRO A 179 -5.65 -4.39 -9.44
N SER A 180 -6.63 -4.27 -10.34
CA SER A 180 -6.43 -3.78 -11.70
C SER A 180 -6.41 -2.24 -11.72
N ILE A 181 -6.96 -1.60 -12.74
CA ILE A 181 -7.10 -0.15 -12.77
C ILE A 181 -8.15 0.28 -11.74
N VAL A 182 -7.72 1.07 -10.76
CA VAL A 182 -8.60 1.61 -9.72
C VAL A 182 -9.06 3.00 -10.14
N LEU A 183 -10.38 3.19 -10.20
CA LEU A 183 -11.02 4.43 -10.61
C LEU A 183 -11.74 5.07 -9.42
N GLY A 184 -11.71 6.40 -9.37
CA GLY A 184 -12.42 7.13 -8.32
C GLY A 184 -11.96 8.59 -8.22
N PRO A 185 -12.47 9.37 -7.25
CA PRO A 185 -12.01 10.71 -6.96
C PRO A 185 -10.52 10.70 -6.60
N CYS A 186 -9.69 11.23 -7.48
CA CYS A 186 -8.22 11.23 -7.36
C CYS A 186 -7.64 12.62 -7.66
N ILE A 187 -6.35 12.79 -7.41
CA ILE A 187 -5.64 13.99 -7.86
C ILE A 187 -5.50 13.90 -9.38
N PRO A 188 -6.01 14.90 -10.14
CA PRO A 188 -5.85 14.92 -11.59
C PRO A 188 -4.37 14.83 -11.98
N MET A 189 -4.06 14.06 -13.03
CA MET A 189 -2.71 13.87 -13.58
C MET A 189 -1.72 13.08 -12.71
N GLU A 190 -2.15 12.51 -11.58
CA GLU A 190 -1.32 11.64 -10.76
C GLU A 190 -1.85 10.21 -10.76
N GLY A 191 -0.96 9.23 -10.87
CA GLY A 191 -1.30 7.80 -10.87
C GLY A 191 -2.41 7.45 -11.86
N SER A 192 -3.48 6.77 -11.40
CA SER A 192 -4.64 6.42 -12.25
C SER A 192 -5.40 7.65 -12.77
N GLY A 193 -5.26 8.83 -12.14
CA GLY A 193 -5.86 10.08 -12.60
C GLY A 193 -5.32 10.57 -13.94
N SER A 194 -4.14 10.10 -14.36
CA SER A 194 -3.54 10.45 -15.65
C SER A 194 -4.28 9.86 -16.87
N PHE A 195 -5.13 8.86 -16.67
CA PHE A 195 -5.98 8.29 -17.73
C PHE A 195 -7.16 9.19 -18.10
N PHE A 196 -7.52 10.15 -17.25
CA PHE A 196 -8.62 11.09 -17.50
C PHE A 196 -8.06 12.46 -17.91
N LYS A 197 -7.68 12.57 -19.17
CA LYS A 197 -7.30 13.83 -19.83
C LYS A 197 -8.48 14.40 -20.59
#